data_b89d10a3304f679b6b5263384a13001a
#
_entry.id   b89d10a3304f679b6b5263384a13001a
#
_cell.length_a   1.000
_cell.length_b   1.000
_cell.length_c   1.000
_cell.angle_alpha   90.00
_cell.angle_beta   90.00
_cell.angle_gamma   90.00
#
_symmetry.space_group_name_H-M   'P 1'
#
loop_
_entity.id
_entity.type
_entity.pdbx_description
1 polymer ?
#
loop_
_entity_poly.entity_id
_entity_poly.type
_entity_poly.pdbx_seq_one_letter_code
_entity_poly.pdbx_strand_id
1 'polypeptide(L)'
;MDTALPFRRTVLVNRAVPGSGKSTFAKNILATMEREGISARVHSTDEYFMVDGRYVFDIRKLGEYHRRNLKAFKASLAEGVGLVVLDNTDEHPWETRPYTDAARAAGYGIVFLDFLPRSLEAHLAAQQVTPEKPGAHQVPEDSLREHIADFLAYDELLRPGAVPDPARHADYRWDEETLTLVRLDTPVTPFDFDDVIVVKSEDYLALKGRIGEMVLARMQSPISCGNIPRLS
;
A
#
# COMPACT_ATOMS: atom_id res chain seq x y z
N MET A 1 -5.87 -22.41 27.06
CA MET A 1 -6.03 -23.03 25.74
C MET A 1 -5.91 -21.91 24.74
N ASP A 2 -4.79 -21.89 24.03
CA ASP A 2 -4.54 -20.91 22.97
C ASP A 2 -5.37 -21.35 21.76
N THR A 3 -6.59 -20.83 21.64
CA THR A 3 -7.43 -21.10 20.48
C THR A 3 -6.80 -20.37 19.30
N ALA A 4 -6.10 -21.11 18.44
CA ALA A 4 -5.57 -20.56 17.19
C ALA A 4 -6.68 -19.76 16.49
N LEU A 5 -6.38 -18.53 16.09
CA LEU A 5 -7.32 -17.71 15.33
C LEU A 5 -7.69 -18.46 14.03
N PRO A 6 -8.97 -18.41 13.59
CA PRO A 6 -9.40 -19.05 12.35
C PRO A 6 -8.80 -18.40 11.10
N PHE A 7 -7.96 -17.40 11.29
CA PHE A 7 -7.26 -16.66 10.24
C PHE A 7 -5.88 -16.20 10.73
N ARG A 8 -4.98 -15.97 9.78
CA ARG A 8 -3.67 -15.35 10.01
C ARG A 8 -3.80 -13.84 10.09
N ARG A 9 -3.22 -13.21 11.12
CA ARG A 9 -3.07 -11.76 11.15
C ARG A 9 -2.28 -11.31 9.93
N THR A 10 -2.78 -10.31 9.23
CA THR A 10 -2.25 -9.92 7.92
C THR A 10 -2.04 -8.41 7.84
N VAL A 11 -0.94 -8.01 7.22
CA VAL A 11 -0.73 -6.65 6.71
C VAL A 11 -1.07 -6.65 5.23
N LEU A 12 -1.93 -5.72 4.82
CA LEU A 12 -2.24 -5.45 3.43
C LEU A 12 -1.55 -4.15 3.02
N VAL A 13 -0.68 -4.22 2.04
CA VAL A 13 0.04 -3.05 1.50
C VAL A 13 -0.60 -2.65 0.17
N ASN A 14 -1.15 -1.45 0.09
CA ASN A 14 -1.66 -0.90 -1.16
C ASN A 14 -0.51 -0.29 -1.95
N ARG A 15 -0.16 -0.86 -3.10
CA ARG A 15 0.79 -0.29 -4.05
C ARG A 15 0.04 0.31 -5.23
N ALA A 16 0.16 1.63 -5.45
CA ALA A 16 -0.68 2.30 -6.44
C ALA A 16 -0.23 3.72 -6.75
N VAL A 17 -0.36 4.12 -7.99
CA VAL A 17 -0.27 5.53 -8.42
C VAL A 17 -1.44 6.35 -7.84
N PRO A 18 -1.26 7.64 -7.52
CA PRO A 18 -2.36 8.52 -7.11
C PRO A 18 -3.56 8.47 -8.06
N GLY A 19 -4.78 8.46 -7.51
CA GLY A 19 -6.00 8.34 -8.31
C GLY A 19 -6.39 6.92 -8.71
N SER A 20 -5.70 5.88 -8.27
CA SER A 20 -6.03 4.47 -8.58
C SER A 20 -7.27 3.94 -7.87
N GLY A 21 -7.79 4.65 -6.86
CA GLY A 21 -8.99 4.25 -6.14
C GLY A 21 -8.74 3.37 -4.91
N LYS A 22 -7.51 3.30 -4.40
CA LYS A 22 -7.09 2.57 -3.18
C LYS A 22 -8.07 2.69 -2.03
N SER A 23 -8.37 3.94 -1.63
CA SER A 23 -9.23 4.20 -0.46
C SER A 23 -10.66 3.68 -0.62
N THR A 24 -11.14 3.53 -1.86
CA THR A 24 -12.44 2.89 -2.12
C THR A 24 -12.37 1.38 -1.86
N PHE A 25 -11.28 0.74 -2.27
CA PHE A 25 -11.05 -0.67 -1.98
C PHE A 25 -10.85 -0.89 -0.47
N ALA A 26 -10.06 -0.05 0.19
CA ALA A 26 -9.87 -0.12 1.64
C ALA A 26 -11.20 -0.09 2.40
N LYS A 27 -12.14 0.79 2.04
CA LYS A 27 -13.49 0.84 2.64
C LYS A 27 -14.27 -0.46 2.49
N ASN A 28 -14.24 -1.08 1.31
CA ASN A 28 -14.94 -2.35 1.06
C ASN A 28 -14.29 -3.51 1.83
N ILE A 29 -12.97 -3.50 1.94
CA ILE A 29 -12.24 -4.49 2.75
C ILE A 29 -12.60 -4.35 4.23
N LEU A 30 -12.59 -3.13 4.77
CA LEU A 30 -13.00 -2.88 6.15
C LEU A 30 -14.42 -3.36 6.43
N ALA A 31 -15.36 -3.06 5.53
CA ALA A 31 -16.76 -3.50 5.69
C ALA A 31 -16.89 -5.04 5.70
N THR A 32 -16.05 -5.73 4.92
CA THR A 32 -16.00 -7.21 4.97
C THR A 32 -15.43 -7.68 6.30
N MET A 33 -14.33 -7.11 6.77
CA MET A 33 -13.72 -7.50 8.04
C MET A 33 -14.68 -7.27 9.22
N GLU A 34 -15.39 -6.14 9.23
CA GLU A 34 -16.40 -5.85 10.24
C GLU A 34 -17.51 -6.90 10.27
N ARG A 35 -18.04 -7.28 9.09
CA ARG A 35 -19.08 -8.33 8.96
C ARG A 35 -18.59 -9.68 9.49
N GLU A 36 -17.32 -9.99 9.29
CA GLU A 36 -16.69 -11.25 9.75
C GLU A 36 -16.18 -11.17 11.20
N GLY A 37 -16.39 -10.04 11.90
CA GLY A 37 -15.93 -9.84 13.28
C GLY A 37 -14.41 -9.76 13.42
N ILE A 38 -13.69 -9.43 12.34
CA ILE A 38 -12.23 -9.29 12.32
C ILE A 38 -11.86 -7.82 12.54
N SER A 39 -11.03 -7.56 13.55
CA SER A 39 -10.51 -6.20 13.76
C SER A 39 -9.66 -5.76 12.59
N ALA A 40 -9.90 -4.54 12.08
CA ALA A 40 -9.15 -3.98 10.97
C ALA A 40 -8.84 -2.50 11.19
N ARG A 41 -7.66 -2.05 10.74
CA ARG A 41 -7.25 -0.63 10.77
C ARG A 41 -6.53 -0.25 9.50
N VAL A 42 -6.75 1.00 9.06
CA VAL A 42 -6.03 1.62 7.94
C VAL A 42 -5.06 2.64 8.50
N HIS A 43 -3.88 2.70 7.91
CA HIS A 43 -2.84 3.68 8.17
C HIS A 43 -2.45 4.36 6.87
N SER A 44 -2.70 5.65 6.78
CA SER A 44 -2.35 6.50 5.63
C SER A 44 -1.64 7.76 6.11
N THR A 45 -0.54 8.11 5.47
CA THR A 45 0.17 9.36 5.74
C THR A 45 -0.68 10.57 5.33
N ASP A 46 -1.52 10.42 4.32
CA ASP A 46 -2.42 11.47 3.82
C ASP A 46 -3.45 11.92 4.86
N GLU A 47 -3.85 11.05 5.78
CA GLU A 47 -4.80 11.41 6.85
C GLU A 47 -4.26 12.51 7.77
N TYR A 48 -2.94 12.61 7.95
CA TYR A 48 -2.31 13.66 8.76
C TYR A 48 -2.31 15.03 8.07
N PHE A 49 -2.52 15.06 6.74
CA PHE A 49 -2.66 16.31 5.99
C PHE A 49 -4.11 16.82 5.93
N MET A 50 -5.06 16.10 6.51
CA MET A 50 -6.46 16.55 6.57
C MET A 50 -6.65 17.60 7.66
N VAL A 51 -7.08 18.82 7.30
CA VAL A 51 -7.40 19.93 8.18
C VAL A 51 -8.82 20.38 7.85
N ASP A 52 -9.73 20.31 8.82
CA ASP A 52 -11.14 20.68 8.67
C ASP A 52 -11.80 20.09 7.40
N GLY A 53 -11.50 18.82 7.11
CA GLY A 53 -12.05 18.08 5.97
C GLY A 53 -11.42 18.44 4.62
N ARG A 54 -10.35 19.23 4.60
CA ARG A 54 -9.59 19.59 3.40
C ARG A 54 -8.18 19.01 3.45
N TYR A 55 -7.69 18.57 2.32
CA TYR A 55 -6.31 18.14 2.18
C TYR A 55 -5.38 19.35 2.04
N VAL A 56 -4.45 19.51 2.99
CA VAL A 56 -3.47 20.63 3.03
C VAL A 56 -2.06 20.05 3.08
N PHE A 57 -1.48 19.85 1.91
CA PHE A 57 -0.11 19.32 1.81
C PHE A 57 0.94 20.36 2.24
N ASP A 58 1.86 19.95 3.08
CA ASP A 58 3.04 20.72 3.48
C ASP A 58 4.26 19.78 3.51
N ILE A 59 5.15 19.93 2.53
CA ILE A 59 6.33 19.08 2.38
C ILE A 59 7.23 19.08 3.62
N ARG A 60 7.26 20.17 4.39
CA ARG A 60 8.04 20.27 5.63
C ARG A 60 7.56 19.31 6.72
N LYS A 61 6.33 18.86 6.63
CA LYS A 61 5.71 17.92 7.58
C LYS A 61 5.75 16.46 7.10
N LEU A 62 6.16 16.23 5.85
CA LEU A 62 6.10 14.92 5.22
C LEU A 62 6.84 13.86 6.05
N GLY A 63 8.10 14.12 6.40
CA GLY A 63 8.91 13.18 7.19
C GLY A 63 8.34 12.93 8.58
N GLU A 64 7.83 13.97 9.27
CA GLU A 64 7.15 13.81 10.55
C GLU A 64 5.92 12.92 10.42
N TYR A 65 5.09 13.14 9.40
CA TYR A 65 3.84 12.40 9.22
C TYR A 65 4.08 10.94 8.83
N HIS A 66 5.10 10.65 8.04
CA HIS A 66 5.54 9.26 7.80
C HIS A 66 5.97 8.57 9.10
N ARG A 67 6.75 9.23 9.96
CA ARG A 67 7.13 8.67 11.27
C ARG A 67 5.92 8.44 12.19
N ARG A 68 4.97 9.37 12.21
CA ARG A 68 3.72 9.22 12.98
C ARG A 68 2.90 8.06 12.47
N ASN A 69 2.77 7.92 11.15
CA ASN A 69 2.06 6.82 10.50
C ASN A 69 2.70 5.47 10.87
N LEU A 70 4.01 5.34 10.71
CA LEU A 70 4.74 4.13 11.08
C LEU A 70 4.59 3.78 12.57
N LYS A 71 4.61 4.78 13.45
CA LYS A 71 4.40 4.58 14.89
C LYS A 71 2.99 4.04 15.17
N ALA A 72 1.96 4.62 14.57
CA ALA A 72 0.59 4.17 14.71
C ALA A 72 0.36 2.77 14.13
N PHE A 73 0.97 2.49 12.99
CA PHE A 73 0.98 1.16 12.37
C PHE A 73 1.57 0.10 13.32
N LYS A 74 2.77 0.36 13.88
CA LYS A 74 3.42 -0.55 14.85
C LYS A 74 2.57 -0.77 16.12
N ALA A 75 1.84 0.25 16.58
CA ALA A 75 0.92 0.11 17.69
C ALA A 75 -0.22 -0.87 17.36
N SER A 76 -0.80 -0.79 16.15
CA SER A 76 -1.82 -1.73 15.69
C SER A 76 -1.33 -3.17 15.62
N LEU A 77 -0.08 -3.39 15.19
CA LEU A 77 0.53 -4.72 15.22
C LEU A 77 0.69 -5.25 16.65
N ALA A 78 1.15 -4.40 17.57
CA ALA A 78 1.34 -4.78 18.98
C ALA A 78 0.00 -5.09 19.69
N GLU A 79 -1.08 -4.41 19.30
CA GLU A 79 -2.44 -4.69 19.79
C GLU A 79 -3.03 -5.98 19.19
N GLY A 80 -2.39 -6.58 18.19
CA GLY A 80 -2.86 -7.82 17.56
C GLY A 80 -4.05 -7.63 16.63
N VAL A 81 -4.17 -6.46 15.98
CA VAL A 81 -5.23 -6.17 15.00
C VAL A 81 -5.21 -7.21 13.89
N GLY A 82 -6.36 -7.80 13.54
CA GLY A 82 -6.46 -8.91 12.59
C GLY A 82 -5.99 -8.55 11.18
N LEU A 83 -6.41 -7.39 10.68
CA LEU A 83 -5.97 -6.83 9.39
C LEU A 83 -5.46 -5.40 9.57
N VAL A 84 -4.21 -5.14 9.20
CA VAL A 84 -3.63 -3.79 9.19
C VAL A 84 -3.35 -3.39 7.75
N VAL A 85 -3.99 -2.32 7.28
CA VAL A 85 -3.86 -1.82 5.91
C VAL A 85 -2.91 -0.62 5.89
N LEU A 86 -1.88 -0.68 5.05
CA LEU A 86 -1.04 0.46 4.69
C LEU A 86 -1.59 1.06 3.40
N ASP A 87 -2.11 2.31 3.47
CA ASP A 87 -2.78 3.00 2.35
C ASP A 87 -2.00 4.23 1.90
N ASN A 88 -0.73 4.04 1.55
CA ASN A 88 0.10 5.03 0.86
C ASN A 88 0.21 4.67 -0.64
N THR A 89 1.13 5.32 -1.39
CA THR A 89 1.44 4.95 -2.78
C THR A 89 2.29 3.69 -2.84
N ASP A 90 3.31 3.61 -1.98
CA ASP A 90 4.16 2.44 -1.74
C ASP A 90 4.75 1.84 -3.04
N GLU A 91 5.23 2.72 -3.92
CA GLU A 91 5.70 2.37 -5.26
C GLU A 91 7.07 1.69 -5.25
N HIS A 92 7.86 1.94 -4.19
CA HIS A 92 9.22 1.46 -4.06
C HIS A 92 9.41 0.53 -2.85
N PRO A 93 10.33 -0.46 -2.92
CA PRO A 93 10.60 -1.36 -1.80
C PRO A 93 11.06 -0.63 -0.52
N TRP A 94 11.84 0.45 -0.64
CA TRP A 94 12.35 1.19 0.52
C TRP A 94 11.22 1.90 1.30
N GLU A 95 10.13 2.28 0.65
CA GLU A 95 8.95 2.89 1.31
C GLU A 95 8.22 1.88 2.18
N THR A 96 8.08 0.65 1.71
CA THR A 96 7.34 -0.41 2.41
C THR A 96 8.16 -1.12 3.48
N ARG A 97 9.50 -1.18 3.33
CA ARG A 97 10.40 -1.95 4.20
C ARG A 97 10.22 -1.69 5.69
N PRO A 98 10.12 -0.43 6.20
CA PRO A 98 9.92 -0.19 7.63
C PRO A 98 8.62 -0.79 8.20
N TYR A 99 7.61 -0.95 7.36
CA TYR A 99 6.32 -1.53 7.68
C TYR A 99 6.34 -3.06 7.58
N THR A 100 6.93 -3.60 6.50
CA THR A 100 7.03 -5.05 6.29
C THR A 100 7.94 -5.70 7.31
N ASP A 101 9.08 -5.08 7.64
CA ASP A 101 9.97 -5.54 8.71
C ASP A 101 9.24 -5.59 10.07
N ALA A 102 8.46 -4.56 10.40
CA ALA A 102 7.66 -4.54 11.63
C ALA A 102 6.58 -5.62 11.62
N ALA A 103 5.92 -5.85 10.47
CA ALA A 103 4.93 -6.89 10.30
C ALA A 103 5.54 -8.30 10.51
N ARG A 104 6.69 -8.57 9.89
CA ARG A 104 7.41 -9.85 10.08
C ARG A 104 7.82 -10.06 11.52
N ALA A 105 8.40 -9.05 12.17
CA ALA A 105 8.79 -9.13 13.57
C ALA A 105 7.59 -9.41 14.50
N ALA A 106 6.38 -8.95 14.13
CA ALA A 106 5.14 -9.20 14.86
C ALA A 106 4.42 -10.51 14.44
N GLY A 107 4.97 -11.28 13.50
CA GLY A 107 4.41 -12.55 13.02
C GLY A 107 3.20 -12.42 12.09
N TYR A 108 3.05 -11.27 11.42
CA TYR A 108 2.00 -11.04 10.43
C TYR A 108 2.37 -11.61 9.05
N GLY A 109 1.33 -12.03 8.31
CA GLY A 109 1.43 -12.21 6.87
C GLY A 109 1.45 -10.88 6.14
N ILE A 110 2.01 -10.86 4.93
CA ILE A 110 2.08 -9.66 4.09
C ILE A 110 1.47 -9.96 2.74
N VAL A 111 0.43 -9.22 2.39
CA VAL A 111 -0.25 -9.30 1.08
C VAL A 111 -0.17 -7.94 0.42
N PHE A 112 0.25 -7.88 -0.83
CA PHE A 112 0.18 -6.66 -1.62
C PHE A 112 -1.13 -6.61 -2.40
N LEU A 113 -1.75 -5.43 -2.41
CA LEU A 113 -2.84 -5.08 -3.32
C LEU A 113 -2.26 -4.12 -4.35
N ASP A 114 -1.93 -4.66 -5.51
CA ASP A 114 -1.15 -4.00 -6.55
C ASP A 114 -2.06 -3.43 -7.64
N PHE A 115 -2.27 -2.11 -7.63
CA PHE A 115 -3.11 -1.40 -8.60
C PHE A 115 -2.30 -1.01 -9.81
N LEU A 116 -2.37 -1.78 -10.88
CA LEU A 116 -1.64 -1.45 -12.10
C LEU A 116 -2.05 -0.05 -12.63
N PRO A 117 -1.08 0.76 -13.05
CA PRO A 117 -1.35 2.10 -13.57
C PRO A 117 -2.29 2.06 -14.78
N ARG A 118 -3.20 3.03 -14.81
CA ARG A 118 -4.03 3.35 -15.98
C ARG A 118 -3.33 4.37 -16.86
N SER A 119 -3.97 4.84 -17.92
CA SER A 119 -3.45 5.97 -18.67
C SER A 119 -3.37 7.23 -17.80
N LEU A 120 -2.46 8.12 -18.14
CA LEU A 120 -2.30 9.40 -17.44
C LEU A 120 -3.62 10.18 -17.38
N GLU A 121 -4.35 10.22 -18.50
CA GLU A 121 -5.63 10.90 -18.60
C GLU A 121 -6.67 10.31 -17.63
N ALA A 122 -6.68 8.98 -17.46
CA ALA A 122 -7.56 8.31 -16.52
C ALA A 122 -7.22 8.63 -15.06
N HIS A 123 -5.93 8.77 -14.72
CA HIS A 123 -5.50 9.21 -13.40
C HIS A 123 -5.84 10.67 -13.14
N LEU A 124 -5.62 11.57 -14.11
CA LEU A 124 -5.98 12.98 -14.00
C LEU A 124 -7.49 13.16 -13.82
N ALA A 125 -8.30 12.43 -14.59
CA ALA A 125 -9.76 12.48 -14.44
C ALA A 125 -10.21 11.96 -13.06
N ALA A 126 -9.57 10.94 -12.51
CA ALA A 126 -9.91 10.37 -11.21
C ALA A 126 -9.60 11.29 -10.02
N GLN A 127 -8.71 12.27 -10.20
CA GLN A 127 -8.30 13.25 -9.19
C GLN A 127 -9.16 14.54 -9.22
N GLN A 128 -10.09 14.65 -10.15
CA GLN A 128 -10.94 15.84 -10.22
C GLN A 128 -11.78 15.96 -8.95
N VAL A 129 -11.78 17.18 -8.39
CA VAL A 129 -12.66 17.52 -7.27
C VAL A 129 -14.09 17.60 -7.79
N THR A 130 -14.97 16.82 -7.19
CA THR A 130 -16.41 16.84 -7.49
C THR A 130 -17.19 17.02 -6.19
N PRO A 131 -18.49 17.36 -6.24
CA PRO A 131 -19.33 17.43 -5.04
C PRO A 131 -19.31 16.14 -4.21
N GLU A 132 -19.15 14.98 -4.89
CA GLU A 132 -19.08 13.65 -4.26
C GLU A 132 -17.66 13.33 -3.72
N LYS A 133 -16.65 14.11 -4.16
CA LYS A 133 -15.24 13.94 -3.77
C LYS A 133 -14.60 15.30 -3.43
N PRO A 134 -15.07 15.99 -2.42
CA PRO A 134 -14.58 17.35 -2.10
C PRO A 134 -13.13 17.38 -1.59
N GLY A 135 -12.60 16.24 -1.13
CA GLY A 135 -11.24 16.11 -0.62
C GLY A 135 -10.29 15.33 -1.56
N ALA A 136 -10.60 15.31 -2.87
CA ALA A 136 -9.70 14.65 -3.82
C ALA A 136 -8.35 15.39 -3.88
N HIS A 137 -7.26 14.61 -3.77
CA HIS A 137 -5.90 15.14 -3.90
C HIS A 137 -5.62 15.41 -5.37
N GLN A 138 -5.17 16.62 -5.66
CA GLN A 138 -4.70 16.99 -6.99
C GLN A 138 -3.17 16.92 -7.02
N VAL A 139 -2.65 15.85 -7.60
CA VAL A 139 -1.23 15.72 -7.87
C VAL A 139 -0.94 16.38 -9.22
N PRO A 140 0.10 17.24 -9.34
CA PRO A 140 0.49 17.83 -10.60
C PRO A 140 0.74 16.78 -11.69
N GLU A 141 0.47 17.12 -12.95
CA GLU A 141 0.59 16.17 -14.06
C GLU A 141 2.00 15.60 -14.18
N ASP A 142 3.03 16.44 -14.06
CA ASP A 142 4.43 16.00 -14.15
C ASP A 142 4.78 15.01 -13.02
N SER A 143 4.37 15.29 -11.78
CA SER A 143 4.55 14.36 -10.66
C SER A 143 3.79 13.05 -10.89
N LEU A 144 2.60 13.10 -11.48
CA LEU A 144 1.83 11.90 -11.79
C LEU A 144 2.52 11.04 -12.87
N ARG A 145 3.17 11.65 -13.85
CA ARG A 145 4.00 10.97 -14.85
C ARG A 145 5.19 10.27 -14.19
N GLU A 146 5.85 10.94 -13.24
CA GLU A 146 6.93 10.36 -12.45
C GLU A 146 6.44 9.15 -11.64
N HIS A 147 5.33 9.27 -10.93
CA HIS A 147 4.71 8.14 -10.20
C HIS A 147 4.42 6.94 -11.11
N ILE A 148 3.87 7.16 -12.30
CA ILE A 148 3.60 6.07 -13.25
C ILE A 148 4.92 5.41 -13.70
N ALA A 149 5.93 6.21 -14.03
CA ALA A 149 7.23 5.72 -14.47
C ALA A 149 7.93 4.91 -13.37
N ASP A 150 7.94 5.42 -12.15
CA ASP A 150 8.53 4.76 -10.98
C ASP A 150 7.80 3.47 -10.65
N PHE A 151 6.46 3.49 -10.62
CA PHE A 151 5.68 2.28 -10.42
C PHE A 151 6.08 1.17 -11.40
N LEU A 152 6.16 1.49 -12.71
CA LEU A 152 6.50 0.52 -13.75
C LEU A 152 7.96 0.07 -13.68
N ALA A 153 8.88 0.96 -13.28
CA ALA A 153 10.29 0.63 -13.13
C ALA A 153 10.54 -0.42 -12.03
N TYR A 154 9.74 -0.39 -10.95
CA TYR A 154 9.88 -1.30 -9.80
C TYR A 154 8.90 -2.47 -9.80
N ASP A 155 8.03 -2.59 -10.82
CA ASP A 155 7.03 -3.66 -10.91
C ASP A 155 7.65 -5.06 -10.90
N GLU A 156 8.79 -5.25 -11.54
CA GLU A 156 9.48 -6.53 -11.57
C GLU A 156 9.99 -6.98 -10.19
N LEU A 157 10.20 -6.05 -9.24
CA LEU A 157 10.65 -6.37 -7.88
C LEU A 157 9.53 -6.91 -6.98
N LEU A 158 8.27 -6.86 -7.42
CA LEU A 158 7.12 -7.49 -6.78
C LEU A 158 6.88 -8.90 -7.37
N ARG A 159 7.95 -9.66 -7.60
CA ARG A 159 7.90 -11.02 -8.12
C ARG A 159 8.81 -11.93 -7.29
N PRO A 160 8.43 -13.18 -7.05
CA PRO A 160 9.30 -14.13 -6.36
C PRO A 160 10.65 -14.30 -7.04
N GLY A 161 11.73 -14.15 -6.27
CA GLY A 161 13.09 -14.30 -6.78
C GLY A 161 13.58 -13.15 -7.66
N ALA A 162 12.91 -12.01 -7.63
CA ALA A 162 13.36 -10.81 -8.35
C ALA A 162 14.77 -10.39 -7.89
N VAL A 163 15.60 -10.00 -8.85
CA VAL A 163 16.94 -9.49 -8.61
C VAL A 163 16.98 -8.03 -9.05
N PRO A 164 17.24 -7.08 -8.13
CA PRO A 164 17.34 -5.68 -8.48
C PRO A 164 18.49 -5.40 -9.45
N ASP A 165 18.24 -4.56 -10.45
CA ASP A 165 19.27 -4.02 -11.34
C ASP A 165 19.80 -2.70 -10.77
N PRO A 166 21.07 -2.60 -10.33
CA PRO A 166 21.60 -1.38 -9.74
C PRO A 166 21.63 -0.16 -10.70
N ALA A 167 21.52 -0.41 -12.01
CA ALA A 167 21.44 0.67 -13.00
C ALA A 167 20.04 1.31 -13.06
N ARG A 168 19.02 0.57 -12.66
CA ARG A 168 17.60 0.99 -12.73
C ARG A 168 16.97 1.23 -11.37
N HIS A 169 17.38 0.47 -10.35
CA HIS A 169 16.78 0.51 -9.04
C HIS A 169 17.71 1.16 -8.04
N ALA A 170 17.15 1.95 -7.14
CA ALA A 170 17.87 2.58 -6.05
C ALA A 170 16.99 2.65 -4.79
N ASP A 171 17.63 2.58 -3.63
CA ASP A 171 17.00 2.93 -2.37
C ASP A 171 17.24 4.40 -2.07
N TYR A 172 16.28 5.01 -1.38
CA TYR A 172 16.35 6.41 -0.98
C TYR A 172 16.02 6.56 0.50
N ARG A 173 16.45 7.66 1.09
CA ARG A 173 15.98 8.14 2.38
C ARG A 173 15.49 9.58 2.25
N TRP A 174 14.50 9.92 3.04
CA TRP A 174 14.05 11.31 3.16
C TRP A 174 15.07 12.10 3.98
N ASP A 175 15.51 13.24 3.45
CA ASP A 175 16.34 14.20 4.14
C ASP A 175 15.47 15.38 4.62
N GLU A 176 15.40 15.57 5.94
CA GLU A 176 14.52 16.57 6.56
C GLU A 176 15.07 18.01 6.47
N GLU A 177 16.38 18.14 6.28
CA GLU A 177 17.02 19.47 6.15
C GLU A 177 16.82 20.03 4.75
N THR A 178 17.05 19.19 3.73
CA THR A 178 16.92 19.58 2.32
C THR A 178 15.53 19.37 1.76
N LEU A 179 14.66 18.65 2.45
CA LEU A 179 13.33 18.23 2.01
C LEU A 179 13.35 17.48 0.66
N THR A 180 14.35 16.61 0.50
CA THR A 180 14.54 15.82 -0.71
C THR A 180 14.79 14.35 -0.42
N LEU A 181 14.64 13.51 -1.45
CA LEU A 181 15.09 12.12 -1.42
C LEU A 181 16.57 12.05 -1.75
N VAL A 182 17.33 11.45 -0.85
CA VAL A 182 18.76 11.19 -1.03
C VAL A 182 18.98 9.74 -1.39
N ARG A 183 19.56 9.50 -2.57
CA ARG A 183 19.91 8.15 -3.03
C ARG A 183 20.92 7.50 -2.09
N LEU A 184 20.72 6.23 -1.81
CA LEU A 184 21.65 5.42 -1.01
C LEU A 184 22.53 4.56 -1.92
N ASP A 185 23.80 4.39 -1.52
CA ASP A 185 24.76 3.49 -2.20
C ASP A 185 24.66 2.05 -1.67
N THR A 186 23.47 1.64 -1.25
CA THR A 186 23.20 0.28 -0.77
C THR A 186 22.48 -0.53 -1.84
N PRO A 187 22.70 -1.86 -1.90
CA PRO A 187 21.92 -2.71 -2.78
C PRO A 187 20.43 -2.62 -2.45
N VAL A 188 19.61 -2.47 -3.48
CA VAL A 188 18.14 -2.49 -3.34
C VAL A 188 17.71 -3.88 -2.91
N THR A 189 16.79 -3.94 -1.95
CA THR A 189 16.13 -5.18 -1.55
C THR A 189 14.76 -5.22 -2.23
N PRO A 190 14.35 -6.33 -2.87
CA PRO A 190 13.01 -6.48 -3.42
C PRO A 190 11.91 -6.30 -2.37
N PHE A 191 10.65 -6.16 -2.82
CA PHE A 191 9.50 -6.17 -1.91
C PHE A 191 9.45 -7.48 -1.10
N ASP A 192 9.09 -7.37 0.18
CA ASP A 192 8.83 -8.52 1.05
C ASP A 192 7.32 -8.78 1.12
N PHE A 193 6.88 -9.92 0.62
CA PHE A 193 5.48 -10.30 0.55
C PHE A 193 5.29 -11.83 0.57
N ASP A 194 4.10 -12.26 0.99
CA ASP A 194 3.67 -13.66 0.91
C ASP A 194 2.78 -13.91 -0.31
N ASP A 195 1.95 -12.90 -0.68
CA ASP A 195 1.03 -12.98 -1.82
C ASP A 195 0.74 -11.59 -2.41
N VAL A 196 0.25 -11.56 -3.64
CA VAL A 196 -0.11 -10.34 -4.37
C VAL A 196 -1.48 -10.50 -5.01
N ILE A 197 -2.36 -9.52 -4.80
CA ILE A 197 -3.63 -9.38 -5.50
C ILE A 197 -3.46 -8.25 -6.52
N VAL A 198 -3.45 -8.58 -7.81
CA VAL A 198 -3.29 -7.58 -8.88
C VAL A 198 -4.66 -7.01 -9.26
N VAL A 199 -4.76 -5.68 -9.28
CA VAL A 199 -5.95 -4.94 -9.72
C VAL A 199 -5.66 -4.28 -11.05
N LYS A 200 -6.20 -4.86 -12.13
CA LYS A 200 -6.14 -4.28 -13.47
C LYS A 200 -7.30 -3.31 -13.69
N SER A 201 -7.11 -2.38 -14.60
CA SER A 201 -8.11 -1.36 -14.93
C SER A 201 -9.45 -1.96 -15.37
N GLU A 202 -9.39 -2.96 -16.22
CA GLU A 202 -10.55 -3.69 -16.75
C GLU A 202 -11.33 -4.44 -15.67
N ASP A 203 -10.65 -4.90 -14.63
CA ASP A 203 -11.24 -5.70 -13.56
C ASP A 203 -11.73 -4.84 -12.37
N TYR A 204 -11.46 -3.54 -12.38
CA TYR A 204 -11.66 -2.65 -11.23
C TYR A 204 -13.08 -2.75 -10.65
N LEU A 205 -14.11 -2.65 -11.48
CA LEU A 205 -15.51 -2.67 -11.01
C LEU A 205 -15.91 -4.05 -10.47
N ALA A 206 -15.46 -5.12 -11.11
CA ALA A 206 -15.74 -6.48 -10.68
C ALA A 206 -15.02 -6.81 -9.36
N LEU A 207 -13.75 -6.41 -9.23
CA LEU A 207 -12.95 -6.65 -8.04
C LEU A 207 -13.39 -5.78 -6.87
N LYS A 208 -13.80 -4.53 -7.11
CA LYS A 208 -14.24 -3.60 -6.06
C LYS A 208 -15.26 -4.22 -5.12
N GLY A 209 -16.25 -4.96 -5.64
CA GLY A 209 -17.31 -5.61 -4.84
C GLY A 209 -16.85 -6.89 -4.13
N ARG A 210 -15.75 -7.51 -4.56
CA ARG A 210 -15.28 -8.82 -4.08
C ARG A 210 -13.95 -8.77 -3.33
N ILE A 211 -13.30 -7.60 -3.28
CA ILE A 211 -11.95 -7.49 -2.74
C ILE A 211 -11.85 -7.91 -1.28
N GLY A 212 -12.88 -7.62 -0.49
CA GLY A 212 -12.92 -8.01 0.92
C GLY A 212 -12.88 -9.54 1.10
N GLU A 213 -13.65 -10.29 0.33
CA GLU A 213 -13.65 -11.76 0.33
C GLU A 213 -12.31 -12.31 -0.18
N MET A 214 -11.69 -11.66 -1.16
CA MET A 214 -10.38 -12.09 -1.67
C MET A 214 -9.28 -11.91 -0.61
N VAL A 215 -9.28 -10.80 0.12
CA VAL A 215 -8.34 -10.57 1.24
C VAL A 215 -8.60 -11.57 2.36
N LEU A 216 -9.87 -11.77 2.73
CA LEU A 216 -10.26 -12.75 3.75
C LEU A 216 -9.78 -14.16 3.39
N ALA A 217 -9.94 -14.58 2.14
CA ALA A 217 -9.45 -15.87 1.68
C ALA A 217 -7.93 -16.03 1.84
N ARG A 218 -7.14 -14.94 1.63
CA ARG A 218 -5.69 -14.95 1.88
C ARG A 218 -5.36 -15.09 3.38
N MET A 219 -6.14 -14.43 4.23
CA MET A 219 -5.97 -14.55 5.68
C MET A 219 -6.26 -15.95 6.20
N GLN A 220 -7.19 -16.67 5.58
CA GLN A 220 -7.60 -18.03 5.95
C GLN A 220 -6.74 -19.13 5.33
N SER A 221 -5.97 -18.81 4.28
CA SER A 221 -5.14 -19.79 3.58
C SER A 221 -3.86 -20.09 4.37
N PRO A 222 -3.44 -21.37 4.52
CA PRO A 222 -2.11 -21.68 5.00
C PRO A 222 -1.07 -21.14 4.01
N ILE A 223 0.08 -20.67 4.52
CA ILE A 223 1.17 -20.20 3.67
C ILE A 223 1.63 -21.37 2.80
N SER A 224 1.38 -21.29 1.51
CA SER A 224 2.09 -22.16 0.56
C SER A 224 3.45 -21.50 0.31
N CYS A 225 4.49 -21.97 1.00
CA CYS A 225 5.85 -21.67 0.58
C CYS A 225 5.99 -22.10 -0.90
N GLY A 226 5.91 -21.18 -1.83
CA GLY A 226 6.47 -21.38 -3.17
C GLY A 226 5.54 -21.71 -4.33
N ASN A 227 4.23 -21.46 -4.31
CA ASN A 227 3.42 -21.54 -5.54
C ASN A 227 2.41 -20.41 -5.64
N ILE A 228 2.76 -19.37 -6.39
CA ILE A 228 1.77 -18.37 -6.84
C ILE A 228 1.13 -18.92 -8.11
N PRO A 229 -0.19 -19.24 -8.12
CA PRO A 229 -0.86 -19.58 -9.37
C PRO A 229 -0.91 -18.33 -10.24
N ARG A 230 -0.31 -18.40 -11.43
CA ARG A 230 -0.56 -17.42 -12.47
C ARG A 230 -2.03 -17.54 -12.88
N LEU A 231 -2.83 -16.53 -12.56
CA LEU A 231 -4.09 -16.34 -13.26
C LEU A 231 -3.75 -15.83 -14.66
N SER A 232 -3.94 -16.71 -15.63
CA SER A 232 -3.89 -16.43 -17.07
C SER A 232 -5.02 -15.51 -17.47
#